data_900bd67f4c7a69f0679c697bddd0f2b5
#
_entry.id   900bd67f4c7a69f0679c697bddd0f2b5
#
_cell.length_a   1.000
_cell.length_b   1.000
_cell.length_c   1.000
_cell.angle_alpha   90.00
_cell.angle_beta   90.00
_cell.angle_gamma   90.00
#
_symmetry.space_group_name_H-M   'P 1'
#
loop_
_entity.id
_entity.type
_entity.pdbx_description
1 polymer ?
#
loop_
_entity_poly.entity_id
_entity_poly.type
_entity_poly.pdbx_seq_one_letter_code
_entity_poly.pdbx_strand_id
1 'polypeptide(L)'
;MMRCVQSVLLAMALSACASGSKPADWQLESRGAMERAVNAYLEGNSRVEATEMARARLEISSTGRVDLLARAELLSCASRVASLVFEPCAGFEKLRQDAPPAERAYADYLAGKLQPQDLNLLPKDQQISAKAAILRAQPAIESIADPLAKLVAGGTALQAGNASPALVQAAVDAASSQGWRRPLLAWLGVQLKLAEASGNRAEVERIQRRIALTLKP
;
A
#
# COMPACT_ATOMS: atom_id res chain seq x y z
N MET A 1 24.35 61.07 -12.37
CA MET A 1 23.17 60.39 -12.96
C MET A 1 23.47 58.97 -13.48
N MET A 2 24.46 58.26 -12.92
CA MET A 2 24.91 56.94 -13.44
C MET A 2 24.76 55.77 -12.46
N ARG A 3 24.02 55.97 -11.35
CA ARG A 3 23.81 54.92 -10.33
C ARG A 3 22.41 54.31 -10.29
N CYS A 4 21.43 54.83 -11.00
CA CYS A 4 20.05 54.32 -11.02
C CYS A 4 19.77 53.30 -12.15
N VAL A 5 20.66 53.11 -13.15
CA VAL A 5 20.40 52.18 -14.27
C VAL A 5 20.82 50.74 -13.96
N GLN A 6 21.73 50.54 -12.99
CA GLN A 6 22.19 49.19 -12.63
C GLN A 6 21.23 48.41 -11.74
N SER A 7 20.30 49.06 -11.05
CA SER A 7 19.36 48.38 -10.14
C SER A 7 18.11 47.81 -10.82
N VAL A 8 17.83 48.17 -12.07
CA VAL A 8 16.65 47.70 -12.80
C VAL A 8 16.93 46.41 -13.59
N LEU A 9 18.19 46.13 -13.93
CA LEU A 9 18.56 44.89 -14.67
C LEU A 9 18.66 43.63 -13.84
N LEU A 10 18.68 43.74 -12.50
CA LEU A 10 18.79 42.58 -11.61
C LEU A 10 17.43 41.99 -11.20
N ALA A 11 16.31 42.69 -11.48
CA ALA A 11 14.96 42.25 -11.07
C ALA A 11 14.25 41.36 -12.12
N MET A 12 14.80 41.16 -13.32
CA MET A 12 14.15 40.34 -14.38
C MET A 12 14.63 38.89 -14.47
N ALA A 13 15.53 38.43 -13.62
CA ALA A 13 16.09 37.06 -13.69
C ALA A 13 15.37 36.03 -12.81
N LEU A 14 14.26 36.37 -12.10
CA LEU A 14 13.62 35.48 -11.13
C LEU A 14 12.27 34.88 -11.59
N SER A 15 11.86 35.09 -12.84
CA SER A 15 10.56 34.59 -13.34
C SER A 15 10.64 33.31 -14.21
N ALA A 16 11.76 32.60 -14.21
CA ALA A 16 11.97 31.45 -15.09
C ALA A 16 12.00 30.09 -14.37
N CYS A 17 11.20 29.89 -13.33
CA CYS A 17 11.13 28.59 -12.66
C CYS A 17 9.73 28.24 -12.22
N ALA A 18 8.79 27.99 -13.14
CA ALA A 18 7.57 27.23 -12.86
C ALA A 18 6.83 26.83 -14.14
N SER A 19 7.49 26.15 -15.06
CA SER A 19 6.80 25.48 -16.18
C SER A 19 7.19 24.00 -16.21
N GLY A 20 6.91 23.29 -15.12
CA GLY A 20 6.73 21.85 -15.22
C GLY A 20 5.55 21.62 -16.17
N SER A 21 5.73 20.78 -17.21
CA SER A 21 4.64 20.41 -18.12
C SER A 21 3.48 19.87 -17.28
N LYS A 22 2.25 20.41 -17.51
CA LYS A 22 1.05 19.89 -16.85
C LYS A 22 0.95 18.39 -17.09
N PRO A 23 0.70 17.56 -16.07
CA PRO A 23 0.48 16.13 -16.27
C PRO A 23 -0.61 15.91 -17.30
N ALA A 24 -0.45 14.89 -18.16
CA ALA A 24 -1.48 14.54 -19.12
C ALA A 24 -2.76 14.06 -18.40
N ASP A 25 -3.93 14.31 -18.96
CA ASP A 25 -5.21 14.03 -18.32
C ASP A 25 -5.35 12.55 -17.91
N TRP A 26 -4.89 11.62 -18.75
CA TRP A 26 -4.89 10.19 -18.41
C TRP A 26 -4.07 9.85 -17.16
N GLN A 27 -2.99 10.60 -16.88
CA GLN A 27 -2.17 10.40 -15.67
C GLN A 27 -2.95 10.79 -14.40
N LEU A 28 -3.65 11.91 -14.47
CA LEU A 28 -4.48 12.38 -13.35
C LEU A 28 -5.67 11.46 -13.13
N GLU A 29 -6.35 11.08 -14.21
CA GLU A 29 -7.52 10.22 -14.16
C GLU A 29 -7.17 8.81 -13.66
N SER A 30 -6.11 8.17 -14.20
CA SER A 30 -5.69 6.85 -13.76
C SER A 30 -5.25 6.83 -12.31
N ARG A 31 -4.48 7.85 -11.87
CA ARG A 31 -4.06 7.97 -10.49
C ARG A 31 -5.25 8.13 -9.55
N GLY A 32 -6.15 9.07 -9.84
CA GLY A 32 -7.34 9.28 -9.04
C GLY A 32 -8.25 8.05 -8.98
N ALA A 33 -8.40 7.33 -10.10
CA ALA A 33 -9.16 6.08 -10.14
C ALA A 33 -8.50 4.98 -9.28
N MET A 34 -7.18 4.82 -9.34
CA MET A 34 -6.46 3.87 -8.46
C MET A 34 -6.64 4.21 -6.98
N GLU A 35 -6.50 5.48 -6.60
CA GLU A 35 -6.69 5.92 -5.21
C GLU A 35 -8.12 5.62 -4.72
N ARG A 36 -9.14 5.91 -5.53
CA ARG A 36 -10.54 5.60 -5.19
C ARG A 36 -10.80 4.09 -5.14
N ALA A 37 -10.21 3.30 -6.03
CA ALA A 37 -10.34 1.84 -6.01
C ALA A 37 -9.75 1.23 -4.73
N VAL A 38 -8.55 1.66 -4.34
CA VAL A 38 -7.89 1.21 -3.11
C VAL A 38 -8.73 1.55 -1.88
N ASN A 39 -9.13 2.81 -1.75
CA ASN A 39 -9.95 3.26 -0.62
C ASN A 39 -11.27 2.48 -0.56
N ALA A 40 -11.97 2.34 -1.68
CA ALA A 40 -13.22 1.58 -1.74
C ALA A 40 -13.03 0.11 -1.32
N TYR A 41 -11.95 -0.54 -1.75
CA TYR A 41 -11.61 -1.89 -1.31
C TYR A 41 -11.40 -1.95 0.21
N LEU A 42 -10.57 -1.07 0.76
CA LEU A 42 -10.22 -1.05 2.18
C LEU A 42 -11.43 -0.71 3.08
N GLU A 43 -12.34 0.13 2.59
CA GLU A 43 -13.61 0.45 3.25
C GLU A 43 -14.65 -0.67 3.14
N GLY A 44 -14.43 -1.67 2.26
CA GLY A 44 -15.33 -2.80 2.05
C GLY A 44 -16.32 -2.65 0.89
N ASN A 45 -16.15 -1.63 0.03
CA ASN A 45 -17.02 -1.38 -1.12
C ASN A 45 -16.45 -1.98 -2.42
N SER A 46 -16.61 -3.30 -2.59
CA SER A 46 -16.07 -4.02 -3.76
C SER A 46 -16.67 -3.59 -5.10
N ARG A 47 -17.89 -3.03 -5.10
CA ARG A 47 -18.52 -2.56 -6.35
C ARG A 47 -17.82 -1.30 -6.87
N VAL A 48 -17.55 -0.33 -6.00
CA VAL A 48 -16.82 0.89 -6.37
C VAL A 48 -15.38 0.55 -6.71
N GLU A 49 -14.71 -0.31 -5.94
CA GLU A 49 -13.38 -0.83 -6.27
C GLU A 49 -13.31 -1.34 -7.72
N ALA A 50 -14.21 -2.25 -8.10
CA ALA A 50 -14.23 -2.85 -9.43
C ALA A 50 -14.40 -1.80 -10.54
N THR A 51 -15.30 -0.84 -10.34
CA THR A 51 -15.56 0.24 -11.32
C THR A 51 -14.34 1.15 -11.49
N GLU A 52 -13.77 1.61 -10.38
CA GLU A 52 -12.62 2.53 -10.42
C GLU A 52 -11.35 1.84 -10.93
N MET A 53 -11.16 0.57 -10.60
CA MET A 53 -10.04 -0.20 -11.13
C MET A 53 -10.16 -0.45 -12.63
N ALA A 54 -11.38 -0.69 -13.14
CA ALA A 54 -11.64 -0.79 -14.59
C ALA A 54 -11.33 0.54 -15.30
N ARG A 55 -11.70 1.67 -14.69
CA ARG A 55 -11.37 3.00 -15.21
C ARG A 55 -9.85 3.23 -15.24
N ALA A 56 -9.13 2.94 -14.17
CA ALA A 56 -7.67 3.08 -14.14
C ALA A 56 -6.98 2.25 -15.24
N ARG A 57 -7.43 0.99 -15.43
CA ARG A 57 -6.92 0.14 -16.51
C ARG A 57 -7.17 0.73 -17.89
N LEU A 58 -8.35 1.28 -18.14
CA LEU A 58 -8.70 1.89 -19.43
C LEU A 58 -7.77 3.07 -19.74
N GLU A 59 -7.58 3.99 -18.79
CA GLU A 59 -6.72 5.16 -18.94
C GLU A 59 -5.26 4.75 -19.21
N ILE A 60 -4.73 3.79 -18.46
CA ILE A 60 -3.35 3.32 -18.66
C ILE A 60 -3.19 2.57 -19.99
N SER A 61 -4.18 1.72 -20.35
CA SER A 61 -4.11 0.91 -21.57
C SER A 61 -3.97 1.74 -22.85
N SER A 62 -4.55 2.94 -22.88
CA SER A 62 -4.44 3.87 -24.00
C SER A 62 -3.00 4.28 -24.31
N THR A 63 -2.08 4.10 -23.35
CA THR A 63 -0.66 4.46 -23.47
C THR A 63 0.24 3.31 -23.93
N GLY A 64 -0.24 2.07 -23.91
CA GLY A 64 0.57 0.86 -24.13
C GLY A 64 1.64 0.61 -23.06
N ARG A 65 1.61 1.32 -21.91
CA ARG A 65 2.61 1.25 -20.83
C ARG A 65 2.32 0.05 -19.91
N VAL A 66 2.95 -1.09 -20.22
CA VAL A 66 2.83 -2.33 -19.42
C VAL A 66 3.32 -2.13 -17.99
N ASP A 67 4.39 -1.35 -17.79
CA ASP A 67 4.93 -1.04 -16.45
C ASP A 67 3.92 -0.32 -15.56
N LEU A 68 3.14 0.61 -16.09
CA LEU A 68 2.12 1.32 -15.33
C LEU A 68 0.91 0.42 -15.03
N LEU A 69 0.51 -0.41 -15.99
CA LEU A 69 -0.57 -1.37 -15.77
C LEU A 69 -0.17 -2.41 -14.72
N ALA A 70 1.07 -2.90 -14.77
CA ALA A 70 1.62 -3.81 -13.76
C ALA A 70 1.57 -3.19 -12.34
N ARG A 71 1.93 -1.90 -12.20
CA ARG A 71 1.82 -1.18 -10.92
C ARG A 71 0.39 -1.07 -10.42
N ALA A 72 -0.56 -0.79 -11.31
CA ALA A 72 -1.97 -0.72 -10.94
C ALA A 72 -2.49 -2.06 -10.41
N GLU A 73 -2.15 -3.17 -11.07
CA GLU A 73 -2.51 -4.52 -10.62
C GLU A 73 -1.85 -4.86 -9.28
N LEU A 74 -0.58 -4.51 -9.10
CA LEU A 74 0.15 -4.74 -7.84
C LEU A 74 -0.40 -3.92 -6.68
N LEU A 75 -0.88 -2.70 -6.93
CA LEU A 75 -1.52 -1.88 -5.90
C LEU A 75 -2.83 -2.53 -5.42
N SER A 76 -3.61 -3.09 -6.34
CA SER A 76 -4.80 -3.88 -6.00
C SER A 76 -4.43 -5.12 -5.16
N CYS A 77 -3.39 -5.86 -5.53
CA CYS A 77 -2.91 -7.01 -4.76
C CYS A 77 -2.36 -6.62 -3.38
N ALA A 78 -1.63 -5.51 -3.30
CA ALA A 78 -1.13 -4.98 -2.03
C ALA A 78 -2.26 -4.66 -1.05
N SER A 79 -3.37 -4.08 -1.54
CA SER A 79 -4.57 -3.82 -0.72
C SER A 79 -5.18 -5.10 -0.15
N ARG A 80 -5.12 -6.20 -0.91
CA ARG A 80 -5.57 -7.53 -0.46
C ARG A 80 -4.66 -8.08 0.63
N VAL A 81 -3.34 -8.03 0.43
CA VAL A 81 -2.34 -8.44 1.44
C VAL A 81 -2.49 -7.60 2.71
N ALA A 82 -2.72 -6.28 2.60
CA ALA A 82 -3.02 -5.40 3.73
C ALA A 82 -4.24 -5.84 4.55
N SER A 83 -5.19 -6.53 3.89
CA SER A 83 -6.41 -7.08 4.48
C SER A 83 -6.32 -8.59 4.75
N LEU A 84 -5.10 -9.15 4.76
CA LEU A 84 -4.79 -10.57 5.03
C LEU A 84 -5.44 -11.54 4.03
N VAL A 85 -5.66 -11.10 2.80
CA VAL A 85 -6.12 -11.94 1.69
C VAL A 85 -4.92 -12.28 0.82
N PHE A 86 -4.47 -13.53 0.90
CA PHE A 86 -3.26 -14.04 0.25
C PHE A 86 -3.64 -14.86 -0.98
N GLU A 87 -3.99 -14.17 -2.06
CA GLU A 87 -4.37 -14.77 -3.33
C GLU A 87 -3.32 -14.49 -4.41
N PRO A 88 -3.21 -15.33 -5.46
CA PRO A 88 -2.40 -15.00 -6.62
C PRO A 88 -2.81 -13.68 -7.26
N CYS A 89 -1.83 -12.86 -7.63
CA CYS A 89 -2.05 -11.57 -8.27
C CYS A 89 -2.39 -11.77 -9.77
N ALA A 90 -3.55 -12.34 -10.08
CA ALA A 90 -3.91 -12.81 -11.41
C ALA A 90 -3.84 -11.73 -12.50
N GLY A 91 -4.15 -10.47 -12.16
CA GLY A 91 -4.01 -9.33 -13.08
C GLY A 91 -2.56 -9.07 -13.45
N PHE A 92 -1.67 -9.07 -12.47
CA PHE A 92 -0.24 -8.89 -12.68
C PHE A 92 0.41 -10.09 -13.40
N GLU A 93 0.01 -11.32 -13.10
CA GLU A 93 0.63 -12.52 -13.72
C GLU A 93 0.52 -12.50 -15.23
N LYS A 94 -0.53 -11.92 -15.81
CA LYS A 94 -0.69 -11.74 -17.25
C LYS A 94 0.32 -10.75 -17.86
N LEU A 95 0.92 -9.91 -17.04
CA LEU A 95 1.87 -8.86 -17.43
C LEU A 95 3.31 -9.19 -17.03
N ARG A 96 3.52 -10.25 -16.24
CA ARG A 96 4.80 -10.58 -15.59
C ARG A 96 5.96 -10.62 -16.56
N GLN A 97 5.77 -11.18 -17.76
CA GLN A 97 6.82 -11.33 -18.75
C GLN A 97 7.41 -9.98 -19.17
N ASP A 98 6.55 -8.99 -19.36
CA ASP A 98 6.92 -7.66 -19.84
C ASP A 98 7.08 -6.62 -18.70
N ALA A 99 6.82 -7.03 -17.46
CA ALA A 99 6.94 -6.17 -16.30
C ALA A 99 8.42 -5.91 -15.93
N PRO A 100 8.77 -4.69 -15.48
CA PRO A 100 10.11 -4.36 -15.00
C PRO A 100 10.54 -5.23 -13.80
N PRO A 101 11.86 -5.35 -13.53
CA PRO A 101 12.37 -6.15 -12.41
C PRO A 101 11.79 -5.76 -11.04
N ALA A 102 11.59 -4.46 -10.79
CA ALA A 102 11.04 -3.97 -9.52
C ALA A 102 9.60 -4.43 -9.29
N GLU A 103 8.77 -4.41 -10.31
CA GLU A 103 7.38 -4.87 -10.25
C GLU A 103 7.33 -6.40 -10.06
N ARG A 104 8.22 -7.16 -10.68
CA ARG A 104 8.33 -8.61 -10.44
C ARG A 104 8.75 -8.92 -9.01
N ALA A 105 9.78 -8.23 -8.51
CA ALA A 105 10.23 -8.38 -7.13
C ALA A 105 9.12 -8.02 -6.13
N TYR A 106 8.34 -6.98 -6.40
CA TYR A 106 7.23 -6.59 -5.53
C TYR A 106 6.09 -7.64 -5.56
N ALA A 107 5.77 -8.21 -6.72
CA ALA A 107 4.81 -9.32 -6.82
C ALA A 107 5.27 -10.54 -5.99
N ASP A 108 6.55 -10.90 -6.11
CA ASP A 108 7.13 -12.02 -5.36
C ASP A 108 7.17 -11.72 -3.84
N TYR A 109 7.40 -10.47 -3.44
CA TYR A 109 7.28 -10.03 -2.05
C TYR A 109 5.86 -10.20 -1.51
N LEU A 110 4.84 -9.74 -2.24
CA LEU A 110 3.43 -9.89 -1.85
C LEU A 110 3.01 -11.36 -1.75
N ALA A 111 3.62 -12.23 -2.56
CA ALA A 111 3.37 -13.67 -2.55
C ALA A 111 4.22 -14.44 -1.49
N GLY A 112 5.07 -13.77 -0.72
CA GLY A 112 5.98 -14.40 0.24
C GLY A 112 7.12 -15.21 -0.42
N LYS A 113 7.50 -14.88 -1.66
CA LYS A 113 8.48 -15.60 -2.49
C LYS A 113 9.71 -14.75 -2.88
N LEU A 114 9.87 -13.58 -2.26
CA LEU A 114 10.96 -12.66 -2.57
C LEU A 114 12.32 -13.35 -2.41
N GLN A 115 13.17 -13.21 -3.42
CA GLN A 115 14.56 -13.66 -3.33
C GLN A 115 15.42 -12.60 -2.63
N PRO A 116 16.42 -13.00 -1.79
CA PRO A 116 17.24 -12.05 -1.05
C PRO A 116 17.98 -11.02 -1.91
N GLN A 117 18.41 -11.37 -3.13
CA GLN A 117 19.05 -10.46 -4.07
C GLN A 117 18.14 -9.35 -4.59
N ASP A 118 16.82 -9.55 -4.56
CA ASP A 118 15.81 -8.61 -5.08
C ASP A 118 15.33 -7.61 -4.02
N LEU A 119 15.83 -7.72 -2.78
CA LEU A 119 15.45 -6.85 -1.66
C LEU A 119 15.53 -5.35 -2.01
N ASN A 120 16.59 -4.93 -2.69
CA ASN A 120 16.83 -3.53 -3.03
C ASN A 120 15.90 -3.01 -4.15
N LEU A 121 15.18 -3.89 -4.84
CA LEU A 121 14.18 -3.52 -5.85
C LEU A 121 12.84 -3.12 -5.23
N LEU A 122 12.60 -3.46 -3.96
CA LEU A 122 11.37 -3.09 -3.25
C LEU A 122 11.33 -1.61 -2.88
N PRO A 123 10.13 -1.02 -2.73
CA PRO A 123 9.96 0.27 -2.06
C PRO A 123 10.60 0.23 -0.66
N LYS A 124 11.20 1.35 -0.24
CA LYS A 124 11.97 1.44 1.02
C LYS A 124 11.19 0.94 2.24
N ASP A 125 9.91 1.30 2.34
CA ASP A 125 9.06 0.88 3.45
C ASP A 125 8.87 -0.64 3.50
N GLN A 126 8.83 -1.30 2.34
CA GLN A 126 8.66 -2.76 2.26
C GLN A 126 9.97 -3.52 2.52
N GLN A 127 11.13 -2.89 2.30
CA GLN A 127 12.43 -3.49 2.61
C GLN A 127 12.57 -3.81 4.11
N ILE A 128 11.89 -3.06 5.01
CA ILE A 128 11.90 -3.27 6.46
C ILE A 128 11.38 -4.68 6.78
N SER A 129 10.18 -5.01 6.32
CA SER A 129 9.56 -6.32 6.55
C SER A 129 10.29 -7.44 5.80
N ALA A 130 10.67 -7.19 4.53
CA ALA A 130 11.38 -8.17 3.71
C ALA A 130 12.74 -8.55 4.32
N LYS A 131 13.52 -7.58 4.78
CA LYS A 131 14.78 -7.80 5.47
C LYS A 131 14.60 -8.60 6.77
N ALA A 132 13.59 -8.25 7.55
CA ALA A 132 13.28 -8.97 8.77
C ALA A 132 12.91 -10.43 8.49
N ALA A 133 12.12 -10.70 7.45
CA ALA A 133 11.77 -12.06 7.05
C ALA A 133 13.02 -12.88 6.65
N ILE A 134 13.93 -12.30 5.85
CA ILE A 134 15.20 -12.94 5.45
C ILE A 134 16.05 -13.26 6.68
N LEU A 135 16.12 -12.35 7.64
CA LEU A 135 16.91 -12.50 8.87
C LEU A 135 16.19 -13.27 9.98
N ARG A 136 14.96 -13.72 9.75
CA ARG A 136 14.08 -14.35 10.76
C ARG A 136 13.92 -13.49 12.03
N ALA A 137 13.86 -12.17 11.83
CA ALA A 137 13.70 -11.18 12.88
C ALA A 137 12.30 -10.58 12.89
N GLN A 138 11.94 -9.90 13.97
CA GLN A 138 10.67 -9.15 14.04
C GLN A 138 10.79 -7.84 13.25
N PRO A 139 9.88 -7.54 12.32
CA PRO A 139 9.91 -6.28 11.59
C PRO A 139 9.36 -5.13 12.44
N ALA A 140 10.05 -4.00 12.41
CA ALA A 140 9.64 -2.77 13.07
C ALA A 140 8.70 -1.96 12.14
N ILE A 141 7.49 -2.46 11.90
CA ILE A 141 6.53 -1.80 10.99
C ILE A 141 6.00 -0.48 11.55
N GLU A 142 6.17 -0.22 12.83
CA GLU A 142 5.76 1.02 13.50
C GLU A 142 6.44 2.26 12.87
N SER A 143 7.66 2.09 12.37
CA SER A 143 8.43 3.16 11.72
C SER A 143 7.92 3.53 10.32
N ILE A 144 7.07 2.73 9.70
CA ILE A 144 6.49 3.00 8.39
C ILE A 144 5.39 4.05 8.56
N ALA A 145 5.55 5.20 7.87
CA ALA A 145 4.61 6.31 8.01
C ALA A 145 3.31 6.09 7.23
N ASP A 146 3.41 5.57 6.00
CA ASP A 146 2.24 5.31 5.15
C ASP A 146 1.40 4.14 5.69
N PRO A 147 0.09 4.35 5.98
CA PRO A 147 -0.75 3.32 6.59
C PRO A 147 -0.92 2.07 5.72
N LEU A 148 -1.04 2.23 4.39
CA LEU A 148 -1.19 1.10 3.49
C LEU A 148 0.12 0.29 3.41
N ALA A 149 1.26 0.97 3.28
CA ALA A 149 2.56 0.31 3.29
C ALA A 149 2.82 -0.44 4.61
N LYS A 150 2.42 0.15 5.76
CA LYS A 150 2.48 -0.50 7.07
C LYS A 150 1.64 -1.79 7.13
N LEU A 151 0.41 -1.75 6.63
CA LEU A 151 -0.47 -2.91 6.60
C LEU A 151 0.03 -4.00 5.64
N VAL A 152 0.58 -3.62 4.48
CA VAL A 152 1.23 -4.56 3.54
C VAL A 152 2.43 -5.24 4.19
N ALA A 153 3.32 -4.46 4.82
CA ALA A 153 4.48 -4.99 5.52
C ALA A 153 4.08 -5.93 6.68
N GLY A 154 3.04 -5.58 7.42
CA GLY A 154 2.45 -6.44 8.45
C GLY A 154 1.89 -7.73 7.86
N GLY A 155 1.14 -7.65 6.75
CA GLY A 155 0.54 -8.79 6.08
C GLY A 155 1.59 -9.79 5.58
N THR A 156 2.65 -9.31 4.93
CA THR A 156 3.75 -10.17 4.47
C THR A 156 4.54 -10.77 5.65
N ALA A 157 4.70 -10.04 6.75
CA ALA A 157 5.31 -10.56 7.97
C ALA A 157 4.45 -11.67 8.62
N LEU A 158 3.13 -11.49 8.67
CA LEU A 158 2.20 -12.51 9.13
C LEU A 158 2.26 -13.77 8.26
N GLN A 159 2.29 -13.59 6.94
CA GLN A 159 2.43 -14.70 5.97
C GLN A 159 3.73 -15.47 6.17
N ALA A 160 4.82 -14.78 6.54
CA ALA A 160 6.10 -15.39 6.87
C ALA A 160 6.18 -15.99 8.29
N GLY A 161 5.09 -15.96 9.08
CA GLY A 161 5.07 -16.46 10.46
C GLY A 161 5.73 -15.52 11.49
N ASN A 162 6.00 -14.27 11.14
CA ASN A 162 6.75 -13.31 11.95
C ASN A 162 5.82 -12.24 12.60
N ALA A 163 4.57 -12.59 12.92
CA ALA A 163 3.63 -11.66 13.55
C ALA A 163 3.77 -11.67 15.07
N SER A 164 4.29 -10.57 15.64
CA SER A 164 4.28 -10.35 17.09
C SER A 164 2.98 -9.64 17.53
N PRO A 165 2.60 -9.69 18.82
CA PRO A 165 1.49 -8.91 19.35
C PRO A 165 1.63 -7.39 19.07
N ALA A 166 2.84 -6.85 19.15
CA ALA A 166 3.12 -5.44 18.84
C ALA A 166 2.85 -5.11 17.37
N LEU A 167 3.32 -5.95 16.44
CA LEU A 167 3.03 -5.81 15.02
C LEU A 167 1.52 -5.83 14.75
N VAL A 168 0.79 -6.78 15.34
CA VAL A 168 -0.66 -6.90 15.18
C VAL A 168 -1.37 -5.65 15.72
N GLN A 169 -0.94 -5.14 16.87
CA GLN A 169 -1.49 -3.88 17.41
C GLN A 169 -1.22 -2.70 16.48
N ALA A 170 0.00 -2.54 15.96
CA ALA A 170 0.35 -1.46 15.03
C ALA A 170 -0.49 -1.52 13.73
N ALA A 171 -0.78 -2.73 13.23
CA ALA A 171 -1.65 -2.92 12.06
C ALA A 171 -3.12 -2.58 12.37
N VAL A 172 -3.64 -2.99 13.53
CA VAL A 172 -4.98 -2.61 14.00
C VAL A 172 -5.11 -1.10 14.11
N ASP A 173 -4.12 -0.42 14.69
CA ASP A 173 -4.13 1.04 14.87
C ASP A 173 -4.06 1.76 13.53
N ALA A 174 -3.23 1.29 12.59
CA ALA A 174 -3.15 1.84 11.25
C ALA A 174 -4.48 1.74 10.50
N ALA A 175 -5.12 0.56 10.50
CA ALA A 175 -6.41 0.38 9.85
C ALA A 175 -7.53 1.20 10.52
N SER A 176 -7.53 1.26 11.86
CA SER A 176 -8.52 1.99 12.65
C SER A 176 -8.42 3.50 12.42
N SER A 177 -7.21 4.07 12.38
CA SER A 177 -7.00 5.51 12.17
C SER A 177 -7.48 5.98 10.81
N GLN A 178 -7.51 5.11 9.81
CA GLN A 178 -7.98 5.40 8.46
C GLN A 178 -9.47 5.10 8.25
N GLY A 179 -10.16 4.47 9.21
CA GLY A 179 -11.52 3.97 9.04
C GLY A 179 -11.63 2.82 8.03
N TRP A 180 -10.53 2.14 7.72
CA TRP A 180 -10.48 1.03 6.76
C TRP A 180 -11.06 -0.24 7.37
N ARG A 181 -12.35 -0.44 7.18
CA ARG A 181 -13.10 -1.51 7.81
C ARG A 181 -12.60 -2.92 7.45
N ARG A 182 -12.21 -3.15 6.18
CA ARG A 182 -11.79 -4.49 5.72
C ARG A 182 -10.50 -4.95 6.41
N PRO A 183 -9.36 -4.24 6.35
CA PRO A 183 -8.18 -4.64 7.09
C PRO A 183 -8.38 -4.59 8.60
N LEU A 184 -9.15 -3.63 9.13
CA LEU A 184 -9.42 -3.58 10.57
C LEU A 184 -10.07 -4.88 11.07
N LEU A 185 -11.08 -5.40 10.40
CA LEU A 185 -11.72 -6.66 10.77
C LEU A 185 -10.77 -7.84 10.66
N ALA A 186 -9.94 -7.89 9.62
CA ALA A 186 -8.96 -8.95 9.43
C ALA A 186 -7.92 -8.96 10.58
N TRP A 187 -7.35 -7.80 10.91
CA TRP A 187 -6.35 -7.68 11.96
C TRP A 187 -6.93 -7.84 13.38
N LEU A 188 -8.15 -7.37 13.62
CA LEU A 188 -8.86 -7.68 14.88
C LEU A 188 -9.09 -9.20 15.04
N GLY A 189 -9.33 -9.92 13.94
CA GLY A 189 -9.43 -11.38 13.95
C GLY A 189 -8.12 -12.06 14.38
N VAL A 190 -6.96 -11.56 13.92
CA VAL A 190 -5.65 -12.05 14.37
C VAL A 190 -5.42 -11.71 15.85
N GLN A 191 -5.73 -10.47 16.26
CA GLN A 191 -5.61 -10.02 17.65
C GLN A 191 -6.47 -10.88 18.58
N LEU A 192 -7.69 -11.22 18.16
CA LEU A 192 -8.60 -12.09 18.90
C LEU A 192 -7.99 -13.47 19.13
N LYS A 193 -7.45 -14.11 18.08
CA LYS A 193 -6.78 -15.41 18.21
C LYS A 193 -5.59 -15.39 19.18
N LEU A 194 -4.81 -14.30 19.19
CA LEU A 194 -3.69 -14.15 20.15
C LEU A 194 -4.20 -14.01 21.58
N ALA A 195 -5.28 -13.25 21.80
CA ALA A 195 -5.90 -13.11 23.13
C ALA A 195 -6.50 -14.43 23.63
N GLU A 196 -7.16 -15.19 22.76
CA GLU A 196 -7.68 -16.53 23.06
C GLU A 196 -6.54 -17.49 23.44
N ALA A 197 -5.47 -17.52 22.66
CA ALA A 197 -4.29 -18.37 22.92
C ALA A 197 -3.60 -18.04 24.25
N SER A 198 -3.63 -16.78 24.69
CA SER A 198 -3.08 -16.35 25.98
C SER A 198 -4.04 -16.52 27.16
N GLY A 199 -5.28 -16.94 26.94
CA GLY A 199 -6.32 -17.10 27.99
C GLY A 199 -6.84 -15.78 28.56
N ASN A 200 -6.56 -14.63 27.91
CA ASN A 200 -6.97 -13.31 28.37
C ASN A 200 -8.44 -13.01 28.01
N ARG A 201 -9.36 -13.49 28.84
CA ARG A 201 -10.81 -13.35 28.62
C ARG A 201 -11.28 -11.89 28.50
N ALA A 202 -10.74 -10.99 29.33
CA ALA A 202 -11.12 -9.57 29.27
C ALA A 202 -10.75 -8.94 27.92
N GLU A 203 -9.59 -9.28 27.39
CA GLU A 203 -9.15 -8.81 26.08
C GLU A 203 -9.96 -9.43 24.93
N VAL A 204 -10.28 -10.73 25.01
CA VAL A 204 -11.18 -11.41 24.06
C VAL A 204 -12.52 -10.67 23.97
N GLU A 205 -13.18 -10.40 25.10
CA GLU A 205 -14.45 -9.69 25.13
C GLU A 205 -14.33 -8.26 24.58
N ARG A 206 -13.23 -7.56 24.90
CA ARG A 206 -12.97 -6.21 24.38
C ARG A 206 -12.86 -6.21 22.85
N ILE A 207 -12.09 -7.16 22.29
CA ILE A 207 -11.90 -7.26 20.83
C ILE A 207 -13.21 -7.65 20.15
N GLN A 208 -13.98 -8.58 20.70
CA GLN A 208 -15.29 -8.99 20.17
C GLN A 208 -16.27 -7.80 20.09
N ARG A 209 -16.30 -6.92 21.10
CA ARG A 209 -17.10 -5.70 21.06
C ARG A 209 -16.65 -4.75 19.95
N ARG A 210 -15.33 -4.61 19.70
CA ARG A 210 -14.80 -3.81 18.59
C ARG A 210 -15.20 -4.38 17.24
N ILE A 211 -15.10 -5.69 17.05
CA ILE A 211 -15.53 -6.39 15.83
C ILE A 211 -17.03 -6.15 15.59
N ALA A 212 -17.86 -6.35 16.62
CA ALA A 212 -19.30 -6.13 16.52
C ALA A 212 -19.66 -4.68 16.17
N LEU A 213 -18.92 -3.69 16.69
CA LEU A 213 -19.07 -2.29 16.33
C LEU A 213 -18.70 -2.04 14.85
N THR A 214 -17.58 -2.61 14.39
CA THR A 214 -17.06 -2.42 13.03
C THR A 214 -17.96 -3.08 11.97
N LEU A 215 -18.71 -4.12 12.33
CA LEU A 215 -19.65 -4.83 11.43
C LEU A 215 -20.98 -4.08 11.25
N LYS A 216 -21.30 -3.12 12.11
CA LYS A 216 -22.54 -2.33 11.94
C LYS A 216 -22.44 -1.46 10.69
N PRO A 217 -23.52 -1.40 9.87
CA PRO A 217 -23.57 -0.57 8.67
C PRO A 217 -23.53 0.92 9.00
#